data_b9f0a5c8d2d374baef02a9fd9feb63b1
#
_entry.id   b9f0a5c8d2d374baef02a9fd9feb63b1
#
_cell.length_a   1.000
_cell.length_b   1.000
_cell.length_c   1.000
_cell.angle_alpha   90.00
_cell.angle_beta   90.00
_cell.angle_gamma   90.00
#
_symmetry.space_group_name_H-M   'P 1'
#
loop_
_entity.id
_entity.type
_entity.pdbx_description
1 polymer ?
#
loop_
_entity_poly.entity_id
_entity_poly.type
_entity_poly.pdbx_seq_one_letter_code
_entity_poly.pdbx_strand_id
1 'polypeptide(L)'
;MTALLTTIRPFWAALLLAVLLVGCGGGSDDGSRPLRFVSLAWQEQSVAAHKEIVAEWNRRHPDTPVEYLQGTWGSIHDYLITAFETGDVPDVFHYESSVIVDFAVRGFLADLAPRISDSLRNDVLDVAWASVRRPNGEIGGIPFLMETFVVLYNRTLFAEAGIAPPTVEQPWTYADLRRTAAALTRDRDGDGHPDQYGAAMGLRNGANIVMNLSISFGGSFFRRDDDGQFHVEVGEGERELLGLINNMLHEERTMTPSGIGKTGSAMIPGLINGDYAMLIGIGSWARQQLAEHAPAGFEWGVLPLPEAETQRTGINTQTLSIPSRSTRTADAMAFIEFMVSADNMARNARADWMLPTRRSVLERPEFAHGENGWDVVTAGADHVTTGPWLGTPGYVEWKMRVANPILQEFFAGRIPLAEAAERLETESNWVLARYQMRGEQW
;
A
#
# COMPACT_ATOMS: atom_id res chain seq x y z
N MET A 1 25.88 -80.36 -16.71
CA MET A 1 25.87 -80.17 -18.16
C MET A 1 25.95 -78.73 -18.49
N THR A 2 27.12 -78.38 -18.75
CA THR A 2 27.79 -77.75 -19.89
C THR A 2 27.61 -76.21 -19.97
N ALA A 3 28.72 -75.63 -19.79
CA ALA A 3 29.09 -74.23 -19.93
C ALA A 3 28.81 -73.62 -21.31
N LEU A 4 28.63 -72.32 -21.37
CA LEU A 4 29.26 -71.49 -22.43
C LEU A 4 29.49 -70.07 -21.94
N LEU A 5 30.74 -69.81 -21.63
CA LEU A 5 31.35 -68.49 -21.53
C LEU A 5 31.46 -67.89 -22.92
N THR A 6 30.95 -66.70 -23.14
CA THR A 6 31.31 -65.86 -24.28
C THR A 6 31.70 -64.46 -23.78
N THR A 7 33.00 -64.23 -23.95
CA THR A 7 33.74 -62.98 -23.77
C THR A 7 33.18 -61.83 -24.61
N ILE A 8 32.86 -60.71 -24.00
CA ILE A 8 32.66 -59.43 -24.68
C ILE A 8 33.79 -58.47 -24.23
N ARG A 9 34.56 -58.08 -25.21
CA ARG A 9 35.73 -57.18 -25.12
C ARG A 9 35.27 -55.73 -24.79
N PRO A 10 36.17 -54.94 -24.15
CA PRO A 10 35.85 -53.57 -23.74
C PRO A 10 36.08 -52.58 -24.90
N PHE A 11 35.00 -51.96 -25.37
CA PHE A 11 35.05 -50.91 -26.39
C PHE A 11 34.30 -49.61 -25.92
N TRP A 12 34.25 -49.40 -24.63
CA TRP A 12 33.53 -48.22 -24.04
C TRP A 12 34.42 -47.38 -23.10
N ALA A 13 35.70 -47.18 -23.42
CA ALA A 13 36.60 -46.37 -22.60
C ALA A 13 37.08 -45.07 -23.28
N ALA A 14 36.47 -44.64 -24.39
CA ALA A 14 36.92 -43.45 -25.13
C ALA A 14 35.86 -42.38 -25.40
N LEU A 15 34.68 -42.43 -24.75
CA LEU A 15 33.59 -41.45 -24.99
C LEU A 15 33.12 -40.70 -23.72
N LEU A 16 33.93 -40.67 -22.65
CA LEU A 16 33.57 -40.03 -21.38
C LEU A 16 34.51 -38.89 -20.96
N LEU A 17 35.28 -38.30 -21.91
CA LEU A 17 36.20 -37.17 -21.60
C LEU A 17 35.98 -35.93 -22.48
N ALA A 18 34.83 -35.79 -23.12
CA ALA A 18 34.53 -34.63 -23.99
C ALA A 18 33.31 -33.80 -23.55
N VAL A 19 32.76 -33.99 -22.34
CA VAL A 19 31.56 -33.26 -21.85
C VAL A 19 31.87 -32.39 -20.61
N LEU A 20 33.12 -32.14 -20.28
CA LEU A 20 33.48 -31.31 -19.09
C LEU A 20 34.17 -29.98 -19.44
N LEU A 21 33.86 -29.42 -20.60
CA LEU A 21 34.30 -28.07 -21.00
C LEU A 21 33.18 -27.25 -21.63
N VAL A 22 31.91 -27.41 -21.17
CA VAL A 22 30.94 -26.36 -21.36
C VAL A 22 31.06 -25.45 -20.15
N GLY A 23 31.76 -24.37 -20.37
CA GLY A 23 32.21 -23.40 -19.41
C GLY A 23 31.13 -22.87 -18.52
N CYS A 24 31.51 -22.56 -17.29
CA CYS A 24 30.99 -21.42 -16.54
C CYS A 24 31.30 -20.16 -17.37
N GLY A 25 30.51 -19.92 -18.38
CA GLY A 25 30.35 -18.61 -18.97
C GLY A 25 29.59 -17.82 -17.92
N GLY A 26 30.27 -17.00 -17.12
CA GLY A 26 29.63 -15.84 -16.50
C GLY A 26 28.95 -15.10 -17.64
N GLY A 27 27.62 -15.18 -17.68
CA GLY A 27 26.83 -14.44 -18.64
C GLY A 27 27.15 -12.96 -18.40
N SER A 28 27.96 -12.37 -19.25
CA SER A 28 27.90 -10.94 -19.48
C SER A 28 26.42 -10.68 -19.80
N ASP A 29 25.74 -9.88 -18.97
CA ASP A 29 24.36 -9.43 -19.24
C ASP A 29 24.46 -8.66 -20.56
N ASP A 30 24.25 -9.39 -21.63
CA ASP A 30 24.21 -8.89 -22.98
C ASP A 30 22.97 -7.98 -23.05
N GLY A 31 23.16 -6.69 -23.25
CA GLY A 31 22.07 -5.68 -23.36
C GLY A 31 20.96 -6.02 -24.34
N SER A 32 20.95 -7.23 -24.89
CA SER A 32 19.97 -7.76 -25.85
C SER A 32 18.66 -8.25 -25.21
N ARG A 33 18.65 -8.61 -23.89
CA ARG A 33 17.41 -9.04 -23.23
C ARG A 33 16.51 -7.85 -22.89
N PRO A 34 15.17 -8.01 -22.94
CA PRO A 34 14.26 -7.00 -22.40
C PRO A 34 14.52 -6.69 -20.93
N LEU A 35 14.30 -5.43 -20.50
CA LEU A 35 14.20 -5.09 -19.09
C LEU A 35 12.97 -5.78 -18.50
N ARG A 36 13.10 -6.46 -17.38
CA ARG A 36 11.97 -7.08 -16.67
C ARG A 36 11.33 -6.08 -15.73
N PHE A 37 10.09 -5.70 -16.01
CA PHE A 37 9.28 -4.83 -15.16
C PHE A 37 8.17 -5.61 -14.47
N VAL A 38 8.24 -5.76 -13.14
CA VAL A 38 7.19 -6.37 -12.32
C VAL A 38 6.21 -5.29 -11.87
N SER A 39 4.98 -5.36 -12.36
CA SER A 39 3.91 -4.42 -12.05
C SER A 39 2.93 -5.01 -11.03
N LEU A 40 2.49 -4.21 -10.05
CA LEU A 40 1.43 -4.54 -9.11
C LEU A 40 0.09 -3.86 -9.44
N ALA A 41 -0.03 -3.25 -10.62
CA ALA A 41 -1.34 -2.84 -11.13
C ALA A 41 -2.31 -4.04 -11.09
N TRP A 42 -3.49 -3.87 -10.52
CA TRP A 42 -4.42 -5.00 -10.30
C TRP A 42 -5.84 -4.71 -10.79
N GLN A 43 -6.22 -3.45 -10.86
CA GLN A 43 -7.48 -3.03 -11.47
C GLN A 43 -7.33 -3.09 -12.99
N GLU A 44 -8.39 -3.46 -13.70
CA GLU A 44 -8.32 -3.69 -15.15
C GLU A 44 -7.77 -2.48 -15.91
N GLN A 45 -8.24 -1.27 -15.57
CA GLN A 45 -7.79 -0.04 -16.20
C GLN A 45 -6.31 0.26 -15.89
N SER A 46 -5.84 0.00 -14.67
CA SER A 46 -4.43 0.23 -14.31
C SER A 46 -3.50 -0.79 -14.98
N VAL A 47 -3.91 -2.06 -15.09
CA VAL A 47 -3.17 -3.07 -15.86
C VAL A 47 -3.07 -2.66 -17.33
N ALA A 48 -4.17 -2.19 -17.92
CA ALA A 48 -4.18 -1.70 -19.30
C ALA A 48 -3.25 -0.50 -19.48
N ALA A 49 -3.32 0.49 -18.58
CA ALA A 49 -2.46 1.67 -18.63
C ALA A 49 -0.97 1.32 -18.56
N HIS A 50 -0.57 0.44 -17.64
CA HIS A 50 0.82 -0.02 -17.53
C HIS A 50 1.29 -0.73 -18.81
N LYS A 51 0.47 -1.62 -19.37
CA LYS A 51 0.79 -2.32 -20.63
C LYS A 51 0.89 -1.37 -21.82
N GLU A 52 0.02 -0.37 -21.92
CA GLU A 52 0.08 0.66 -22.96
C GLU A 52 1.35 1.49 -22.85
N ILE A 53 1.75 1.91 -21.64
CA ILE A 53 2.98 2.66 -21.40
C ILE A 53 4.20 1.82 -21.78
N VAL A 54 4.24 0.54 -21.41
CA VAL A 54 5.31 -0.38 -21.83
C VAL A 54 5.35 -0.54 -23.36
N ALA A 55 4.19 -0.70 -24.00
CA ALA A 55 4.13 -0.79 -25.47
C ALA A 55 4.59 0.50 -26.16
N GLU A 56 4.28 1.66 -25.58
CA GLU A 56 4.74 2.95 -26.08
C GLU A 56 6.26 3.11 -25.91
N TRP A 57 6.80 2.72 -24.75
CA TRP A 57 8.24 2.67 -24.52
C TRP A 57 8.93 1.81 -25.57
N ASN A 58 8.47 0.58 -25.78
CA ASN A 58 9.08 -0.37 -26.72
C ASN A 58 9.09 0.13 -28.17
N ARG A 59 8.06 0.89 -28.56
CA ARG A 59 8.06 1.54 -29.90
C ARG A 59 9.10 2.64 -30.02
N ARG A 60 9.34 3.40 -28.92
CA ARG A 60 10.28 4.53 -28.92
C ARG A 60 11.72 4.12 -28.67
N HIS A 61 11.92 2.99 -28.00
CA HIS A 61 13.21 2.48 -27.52
C HIS A 61 13.40 1.01 -27.92
N PRO A 62 13.48 0.69 -29.24
CA PRO A 62 13.58 -0.70 -29.71
C PRO A 62 14.85 -1.41 -29.25
N ASP A 63 15.91 -0.65 -28.92
CA ASP A 63 17.19 -1.20 -28.45
C ASP A 63 17.18 -1.53 -26.94
N THR A 64 16.20 -1.02 -26.20
CA THR A 64 16.04 -1.26 -24.76
C THR A 64 14.59 -1.64 -24.43
N PRO A 65 14.07 -2.73 -24.99
CA PRO A 65 12.68 -3.14 -24.77
C PRO A 65 12.44 -3.54 -23.31
N VAL A 66 11.18 -3.42 -22.89
CA VAL A 66 10.70 -3.81 -21.55
C VAL A 66 9.69 -4.94 -21.68
N GLU A 67 9.87 -5.98 -20.87
CA GLU A 67 8.91 -7.06 -20.67
C GLU A 67 8.04 -6.74 -19.45
N TYR A 68 6.73 -6.67 -19.66
CA TYR A 68 5.76 -6.49 -18.57
C TYR A 68 5.48 -7.83 -17.87
N LEU A 69 5.73 -7.88 -16.57
CA LEU A 69 5.46 -9.04 -15.72
C LEU A 69 4.38 -8.67 -14.70
N GLN A 70 3.28 -9.41 -14.70
CA GLN A 70 2.19 -9.19 -13.76
C GLN A 70 2.53 -9.82 -12.41
N GLY A 71 2.72 -8.99 -11.38
CA GLY A 71 2.81 -9.40 -9.98
C GLY A 71 1.46 -9.34 -9.27
N THR A 72 1.44 -9.82 -8.04
CA THR A 72 0.28 -9.69 -7.13
C THR A 72 0.70 -9.19 -5.76
N TRP A 73 -0.15 -8.39 -5.12
CA TRP A 73 0.11 -7.85 -3.78
C TRP A 73 0.32 -8.92 -2.71
N GLY A 74 -0.30 -10.10 -2.89
CA GLY A 74 -0.20 -11.21 -1.94
C GLY A 74 1.10 -12.00 -2.00
N SER A 75 1.84 -11.95 -3.13
CA SER A 75 3.03 -12.78 -3.36
C SER A 75 4.31 -12.00 -3.64
N ILE A 76 4.20 -10.70 -3.90
CA ILE A 76 5.36 -9.90 -4.34
C ILE A 76 6.47 -9.87 -3.30
N HIS A 77 6.15 -9.82 -2.01
CA HIS A 77 7.17 -9.74 -0.96
C HIS A 77 8.08 -10.97 -0.98
N ASP A 78 7.50 -12.17 -0.97
CA ASP A 78 8.25 -13.44 -1.00
C ASP A 78 9.01 -13.61 -2.31
N TYR A 79 8.41 -13.19 -3.43
CA TYR A 79 9.08 -13.18 -4.73
C TYR A 79 10.34 -12.31 -4.70
N LEU A 80 10.24 -11.06 -4.22
CA LEU A 80 11.37 -10.14 -4.18
C LEU A 80 12.47 -10.60 -3.21
N ILE A 81 12.10 -11.09 -2.01
CA ILE A 81 13.09 -11.66 -1.09
C ILE A 81 13.86 -12.81 -1.75
N THR A 82 13.16 -13.73 -2.41
CA THR A 82 13.79 -14.84 -3.13
C THR A 82 14.70 -14.33 -4.26
N ALA A 83 14.25 -13.35 -5.03
CA ALA A 83 15.01 -12.75 -6.11
C ALA A 83 16.29 -12.07 -5.59
N PHE A 84 16.21 -11.33 -4.48
CA PHE A 84 17.38 -10.70 -3.85
C PHE A 84 18.41 -11.72 -3.35
N GLU A 85 17.94 -12.81 -2.75
CA GLU A 85 18.84 -13.88 -2.24
C GLU A 85 19.50 -14.65 -3.39
N THR A 86 18.77 -15.01 -4.42
CA THR A 86 19.30 -15.77 -5.57
C THR A 86 20.08 -14.92 -6.56
N GLY A 87 19.86 -13.62 -6.59
CA GLY A 87 20.44 -12.69 -7.55
C GLY A 87 19.69 -12.63 -8.90
N ASP A 88 18.63 -13.41 -9.10
CA ASP A 88 17.75 -13.33 -10.28
C ASP A 88 16.68 -12.25 -10.07
N VAL A 89 17.12 -11.00 -10.10
CA VAL A 89 16.30 -9.83 -9.80
C VAL A 89 15.60 -9.30 -11.07
N PRO A 90 14.38 -8.72 -10.95
CA PRO A 90 13.82 -7.88 -12.01
C PRO A 90 14.67 -6.61 -12.19
N ASP A 91 14.52 -5.90 -13.33
CA ASP A 91 15.21 -4.63 -13.52
C ASP A 91 14.47 -3.46 -12.90
N VAL A 92 13.14 -3.50 -12.93
CA VAL A 92 12.24 -2.54 -12.28
C VAL A 92 11.11 -3.29 -11.61
N PHE A 93 10.71 -2.86 -10.43
CA PHE A 93 9.51 -3.38 -9.79
C PHE A 93 8.70 -2.27 -9.13
N HIS A 94 7.39 -2.49 -9.06
CA HIS A 94 6.40 -1.66 -8.39
C HIS A 94 6.13 -2.20 -6.99
N TYR A 95 6.21 -1.34 -5.96
CA TYR A 95 5.77 -1.70 -4.60
C TYR A 95 5.42 -0.44 -3.78
N GLU A 96 4.93 -0.64 -2.54
CA GLU A 96 4.58 0.47 -1.63
C GLU A 96 5.80 1.01 -0.86
N SER A 97 5.78 2.31 -0.56
CA SER A 97 6.89 3.01 0.10
C SER A 97 7.31 2.41 1.44
N SER A 98 6.36 1.91 2.23
CA SER A 98 6.63 1.31 3.54
C SER A 98 7.58 0.11 3.48
N VAL A 99 7.56 -0.64 2.38
CA VAL A 99 8.45 -1.79 2.15
C VAL A 99 9.76 -1.34 1.50
N ILE A 100 9.70 -0.32 0.63
CA ILE A 100 10.87 0.16 -0.10
C ILE A 100 11.93 0.70 0.84
N VAL A 101 11.55 1.41 1.89
CA VAL A 101 12.51 1.90 2.88
C VAL A 101 13.19 0.73 3.61
N ASP A 102 12.44 -0.31 4.01
CA ASP A 102 13.02 -1.51 4.62
C ASP A 102 14.01 -2.22 3.68
N PHE A 103 13.64 -2.40 2.41
CA PHE A 103 14.52 -3.00 1.42
C PHE A 103 15.78 -2.17 1.13
N ALA A 104 15.65 -0.83 1.08
CA ALA A 104 16.78 0.07 0.88
C ALA A 104 17.79 -0.04 2.02
N VAL A 105 17.31 -0.10 3.25
CA VAL A 105 18.16 -0.25 4.42
C VAL A 105 18.92 -1.57 4.41
N ARG A 106 18.28 -2.64 3.98
CA ARG A 106 18.91 -3.97 3.84
C ARG A 106 19.87 -4.07 2.64
N GLY A 107 20.08 -2.96 1.90
CA GLY A 107 20.97 -2.91 0.75
C GLY A 107 20.44 -3.62 -0.50
N PHE A 108 19.16 -3.95 -0.55
CA PHE A 108 18.58 -4.64 -1.69
C PHE A 108 18.28 -3.71 -2.88
N LEU A 109 18.28 -2.40 -2.65
CA LEU A 109 17.91 -1.41 -3.68
C LEU A 109 19.09 -0.55 -4.09
N ALA A 110 19.09 -0.14 -5.35
CA ALA A 110 19.99 0.89 -5.85
C ALA A 110 19.59 2.26 -5.28
N ASP A 111 20.57 3.08 -4.92
CA ASP A 111 20.30 4.50 -4.64
C ASP A 111 20.01 5.23 -5.95
N LEU A 112 18.77 5.75 -6.04
CA LEU A 112 18.30 6.50 -7.21
C LEU A 112 18.56 8.00 -7.10
N ALA A 113 18.92 8.53 -5.92
CA ALA A 113 19.09 9.95 -5.69
C ALA A 113 20.04 10.63 -6.70
N PRO A 114 21.19 10.05 -7.10
CA PRO A 114 22.09 10.66 -8.08
C PRO A 114 21.57 10.66 -9.53
N ARG A 115 20.50 9.89 -9.80
CA ARG A 115 19.99 9.64 -11.16
C ARG A 115 18.69 10.38 -11.46
N ILE A 116 18.07 10.98 -10.45
CA ILE A 116 16.80 11.70 -10.58
C ILE A 116 17.05 13.01 -11.31
N SER A 117 16.35 13.23 -12.44
CA SER A 117 16.40 14.50 -13.15
C SER A 117 15.91 15.67 -12.30
N ASP A 118 16.43 16.87 -12.53
CA ASP A 118 16.01 18.07 -11.80
C ASP A 118 14.51 18.35 -12.01
N SER A 119 13.99 18.07 -13.20
CA SER A 119 12.56 18.23 -13.51
C SER A 119 11.69 17.33 -12.63
N LEU A 120 12.08 16.06 -12.45
CA LEU A 120 11.33 15.13 -11.59
C LEU A 120 11.50 15.49 -10.12
N ARG A 121 12.72 15.82 -9.70
CA ARG A 121 13.05 16.19 -8.32
C ARG A 121 12.24 17.37 -7.82
N ASN A 122 12.09 18.42 -8.65
CA ASN A 122 11.43 19.66 -8.26
C ASN A 122 9.90 19.60 -8.38
N ASP A 123 9.36 18.68 -9.16
CA ASP A 123 7.91 18.60 -9.43
C ASP A 123 7.19 17.58 -8.51
N VAL A 124 7.87 16.56 -8.03
CA VAL A 124 7.29 15.61 -7.07
C VAL A 124 7.17 16.26 -5.69
N LEU A 125 6.03 16.04 -5.03
CA LEU A 125 5.70 16.59 -3.72
C LEU A 125 6.74 16.16 -2.66
N ASP A 126 7.13 17.08 -1.78
CA ASP A 126 8.12 16.82 -0.72
C ASP A 126 7.71 15.65 0.20
N VAL A 127 6.41 15.55 0.53
CA VAL A 127 5.88 14.46 1.35
C VAL A 127 6.01 13.10 0.65
N ALA A 128 5.89 13.06 -0.67
CA ALA A 128 6.09 11.83 -1.44
C ALA A 128 7.58 11.44 -1.47
N TRP A 129 8.50 12.40 -1.65
CA TRP A 129 9.93 12.14 -1.51
C TRP A 129 10.29 11.67 -0.10
N ALA A 130 9.72 12.29 0.93
CA ALA A 130 9.99 11.91 2.32
C ALA A 130 9.56 10.46 2.62
N SER A 131 8.57 9.93 1.89
CA SER A 131 8.10 8.54 2.07
C SER A 131 9.07 7.46 1.57
N VAL A 132 10.09 7.83 0.78
CA VAL A 132 11.05 6.90 0.14
C VAL A 132 12.50 7.25 0.44
N ARG A 133 12.74 8.35 1.15
CA ARG A 133 14.09 8.87 1.46
C ARG A 133 14.57 8.30 2.78
N ARG A 134 15.79 7.79 2.77
CA ARG A 134 16.51 7.38 3.99
C ARG A 134 17.15 8.60 4.70
N PRO A 135 17.44 8.49 6.01
CA PRO A 135 18.13 9.55 6.76
C PRO A 135 19.49 9.95 6.16
N ASN A 136 20.21 9.04 5.50
CA ASN A 136 21.47 9.31 4.81
C ASN A 136 21.28 10.01 3.44
N GLY A 137 20.05 10.29 3.02
CA GLY A 137 19.71 10.96 1.76
C GLY A 137 19.49 10.05 0.57
N GLU A 138 19.75 8.74 0.68
CA GLU A 138 19.45 7.76 -0.37
C GLU A 138 17.96 7.67 -0.64
N ILE A 139 17.62 7.38 -1.91
CA ILE A 139 16.24 7.21 -2.37
C ILE A 139 16.09 5.80 -2.96
N GLY A 140 15.31 4.95 -2.31
CA GLY A 140 15.11 3.54 -2.70
C GLY A 140 14.09 3.33 -3.83
N GLY A 141 13.29 4.34 -4.18
CA GLY A 141 12.28 4.24 -5.24
C GLY A 141 11.75 5.59 -5.67
N ILE A 142 11.18 5.67 -6.85
CA ILE A 142 10.54 6.86 -7.38
C ILE A 142 9.04 6.79 -7.07
N PRO A 143 8.50 7.67 -6.21
CA PRO A 143 7.08 7.68 -5.90
C PRO A 143 6.30 8.23 -7.09
N PHE A 144 5.25 7.53 -7.54
CA PHE A 144 4.49 7.97 -8.71
C PHE A 144 3.00 8.16 -8.45
N LEU A 145 2.42 7.39 -7.51
CA LEU A 145 1.06 7.56 -7.04
C LEU A 145 1.05 7.65 -5.51
N MET A 146 0.07 8.36 -4.96
CA MET A 146 -0.18 8.39 -3.53
C MET A 146 -1.64 8.06 -3.23
N GLU A 147 -1.82 7.26 -2.20
CA GLU A 147 -3.11 6.93 -1.64
C GLU A 147 -3.50 7.98 -0.61
N THR A 148 -4.75 8.42 -0.69
CA THR A 148 -5.41 9.15 0.40
C THR A 148 -6.54 8.29 0.95
N PHE A 149 -6.85 8.46 2.22
CA PHE A 149 -7.98 7.79 2.86
C PHE A 149 -9.22 8.68 2.82
N VAL A 150 -10.38 8.04 2.63
CA VAL A 150 -11.66 8.73 2.51
C VAL A 150 -12.75 7.97 3.26
N VAL A 151 -13.93 8.58 3.33
CA VAL A 151 -15.16 7.89 3.69
C VAL A 151 -16.02 7.77 2.43
N LEU A 152 -16.36 6.55 2.03
CA LEU A 152 -17.37 6.30 1.00
C LEU A 152 -18.74 6.22 1.65
N TYR A 153 -19.77 6.81 1.04
CA TYR A 153 -21.11 6.82 1.62
C TYR A 153 -22.22 6.56 0.59
N ASN A 154 -23.32 6.01 1.07
CA ASN A 154 -24.54 5.79 0.33
C ASN A 154 -25.41 7.06 0.39
N ARG A 155 -25.54 7.79 -0.73
CA ARG A 155 -26.28 9.06 -0.82
C ARG A 155 -27.77 8.88 -0.55
N THR A 156 -28.34 7.76 -0.97
CA THR A 156 -29.77 7.47 -0.76
C THR A 156 -30.08 7.39 0.73
N LEU A 157 -29.27 6.64 1.51
CA LEU A 157 -29.49 6.52 2.96
C LEU A 157 -29.31 7.85 3.71
N PHE A 158 -28.40 8.70 3.24
CA PHE A 158 -28.23 10.06 3.78
C PHE A 158 -29.44 10.93 3.47
N ALA A 159 -29.94 10.90 2.23
CA ALA A 159 -31.09 11.67 1.81
C ALA A 159 -32.37 11.24 2.57
N GLU A 160 -32.58 9.92 2.73
CA GLU A 160 -33.72 9.38 3.51
C GLU A 160 -33.68 9.79 4.99
N ALA A 161 -32.47 9.95 5.55
CA ALA A 161 -32.28 10.42 6.92
C ALA A 161 -32.29 11.95 7.05
N GLY A 162 -32.33 12.70 5.94
CA GLY A 162 -32.24 14.16 5.92
C GLY A 162 -30.90 14.71 6.38
N ILE A 163 -29.82 13.94 6.18
CA ILE A 163 -28.46 14.30 6.62
C ILE A 163 -27.68 14.91 5.44
N ALA A 164 -27.21 16.14 5.63
CA ALA A 164 -26.30 16.77 4.69
C ALA A 164 -24.86 16.23 4.89
N PRO A 165 -24.15 15.84 3.80
CA PRO A 165 -22.77 15.44 3.89
C PRO A 165 -21.88 16.65 4.23
N PRO A 166 -20.69 16.44 4.87
CA PRO A 166 -19.70 17.50 5.07
C PRO A 166 -19.06 17.90 3.74
N THR A 167 -18.46 19.08 3.72
CA THR A 167 -17.63 19.55 2.60
C THR A 167 -16.15 19.50 2.98
N VAL A 168 -15.27 19.75 2.02
CA VAL A 168 -13.82 19.85 2.25
C VAL A 168 -13.52 21.03 3.18
N GLU A 169 -14.24 22.16 3.01
CA GLU A 169 -14.03 23.38 3.81
C GLU A 169 -14.63 23.27 5.21
N GLN A 170 -15.56 22.34 5.40
CA GLN A 170 -16.25 22.10 6.68
C GLN A 170 -16.31 20.59 6.94
N PRO A 171 -15.18 19.94 7.22
CA PRO A 171 -15.14 18.52 7.53
C PRO A 171 -15.86 18.24 8.86
N TRP A 172 -16.33 17.02 9.01
CA TRP A 172 -16.85 16.58 10.30
C TRP A 172 -15.71 16.38 11.31
N THR A 173 -16.07 16.52 12.58
CA THR A 173 -15.29 15.90 13.65
C THR A 173 -15.63 14.42 13.78
N TYR A 174 -14.82 13.64 14.50
CA TYR A 174 -15.18 12.25 14.83
C TYR A 174 -16.44 12.16 15.71
N ALA A 175 -16.76 13.20 16.48
CA ALA A 175 -18.02 13.28 17.20
C ALA A 175 -19.21 13.44 16.26
N ASP A 176 -19.07 14.21 15.17
CA ASP A 176 -20.10 14.34 14.12
C ASP A 176 -20.29 13.02 13.38
N LEU A 177 -19.19 12.33 13.05
CA LEU A 177 -19.22 11.01 12.44
C LEU A 177 -20.00 10.00 13.30
N ARG A 178 -19.73 9.94 14.60
CA ARG A 178 -20.45 9.06 15.55
C ARG A 178 -21.95 9.38 15.61
N ARG A 179 -22.31 10.68 15.74
CA ARG A 179 -23.72 11.09 15.75
C ARG A 179 -24.42 10.72 14.45
N THR A 180 -23.75 10.91 13.32
CA THR A 180 -24.29 10.55 12.01
C THR A 180 -24.43 9.03 11.88
N ALA A 181 -23.44 8.26 12.32
CA ALA A 181 -23.53 6.80 12.32
C ALA A 181 -24.70 6.30 13.17
N ALA A 182 -24.93 6.88 14.37
CA ALA A 182 -26.08 6.56 15.20
C ALA A 182 -27.41 6.91 14.51
N ALA A 183 -27.48 8.09 13.87
CA ALA A 183 -28.68 8.52 13.13
C ALA A 183 -28.99 7.66 11.90
N LEU A 184 -28.01 6.97 11.33
CA LEU A 184 -28.15 6.10 10.15
C LEU A 184 -28.30 4.62 10.50
N THR A 185 -28.12 4.24 11.77
CA THR A 185 -28.31 2.86 12.23
C THR A 185 -29.80 2.58 12.41
N ARG A 186 -30.27 1.45 11.89
CA ARG A 186 -31.70 1.05 11.91
C ARG A 186 -31.83 -0.40 12.36
N ASP A 187 -32.70 -0.62 13.31
CA ASP A 187 -33.28 -1.90 13.67
C ASP A 187 -34.74 -1.86 13.12
N ARG A 188 -34.99 -2.54 12.02
CA ARG A 188 -36.24 -2.46 11.25
C ARG A 188 -37.26 -3.45 11.74
N ASP A 189 -36.82 -4.58 12.27
CA ASP A 189 -37.71 -5.64 12.77
C ASP A 189 -37.92 -5.59 14.29
N GLY A 190 -37.14 -4.76 15.00
CA GLY A 190 -37.28 -4.54 16.45
C GLY A 190 -36.70 -5.68 17.30
N ASP A 191 -35.81 -6.49 16.77
CA ASP A 191 -35.20 -7.63 17.49
C ASP A 191 -34.01 -7.20 18.40
N GLY A 192 -33.65 -5.92 18.39
CA GLY A 192 -32.55 -5.35 19.16
C GLY A 192 -31.20 -5.45 18.47
N HIS A 193 -31.15 -5.88 17.21
CA HIS A 193 -29.99 -5.92 16.37
C HIS A 193 -30.16 -5.01 15.14
N PRO A 194 -29.16 -4.18 14.78
CA PRO A 194 -29.28 -3.38 13.58
C PRO A 194 -29.33 -4.22 12.30
N ASP A 195 -30.33 -3.99 11.44
CA ASP A 195 -30.39 -4.48 10.05
C ASP A 195 -29.54 -3.62 9.12
N GLN A 196 -29.36 -2.35 9.49
CA GLN A 196 -28.55 -1.38 8.80
C GLN A 196 -27.70 -0.64 9.81
N TYR A 197 -26.39 -0.64 9.57
CA TYR A 197 -25.44 0.11 10.39
C TYR A 197 -25.16 1.48 9.78
N GLY A 198 -24.81 2.47 10.61
CA GLY A 198 -24.38 3.77 10.12
C GLY A 198 -22.97 3.74 9.54
N ALA A 199 -22.11 2.86 10.05
CA ALA A 199 -20.69 2.83 9.69
C ALA A 199 -20.17 1.40 9.49
N ALA A 200 -19.05 1.33 8.75
CA ALA A 200 -18.24 0.13 8.56
C ALA A 200 -16.76 0.49 8.42
N MET A 201 -15.88 -0.42 8.77
CA MET A 201 -14.43 -0.38 8.49
C MET A 201 -13.95 -1.79 8.12
N GLY A 202 -12.99 -1.89 7.21
CA GLY A 202 -12.33 -3.18 6.90
C GLY A 202 -11.16 -3.43 7.86
N LEU A 203 -11.36 -4.21 8.90
CA LEU A 203 -10.43 -4.34 10.03
C LEU A 203 -9.56 -5.61 10.01
N ARG A 204 -9.65 -6.45 8.97
CA ARG A 204 -8.81 -7.67 8.88
C ARG A 204 -7.31 -7.38 8.91
N ASN A 205 -6.88 -6.29 8.26
CA ASN A 205 -5.51 -5.79 8.29
C ASN A 205 -5.52 -4.40 8.95
N GLY A 206 -6.11 -4.32 10.12
CA GLY A 206 -6.47 -3.08 10.81
C GLY A 206 -5.28 -2.16 11.12
N ALA A 207 -4.07 -2.71 11.24
CA ALA A 207 -2.88 -1.92 11.55
C ALA A 207 -2.66 -0.77 10.55
N ASN A 208 -2.84 -1.01 9.23
CA ASN A 208 -2.66 0.04 8.23
C ASN A 208 -3.63 1.21 8.45
N ILE A 209 -4.93 0.92 8.65
CA ILE A 209 -5.95 1.97 8.86
C ILE A 209 -5.69 2.70 10.18
N VAL A 210 -5.52 1.94 11.27
CA VAL A 210 -5.33 2.50 12.61
C VAL A 210 -4.10 3.41 12.67
N MET A 211 -2.98 2.99 12.10
CA MET A 211 -1.76 3.80 12.08
C MET A 211 -1.94 5.10 11.31
N ASN A 212 -2.57 5.04 10.14
CA ASN A 212 -2.78 6.23 9.32
C ASN A 212 -3.78 7.20 9.96
N LEU A 213 -4.86 6.70 10.55
CA LEU A 213 -5.87 7.54 11.19
C LEU A 213 -5.42 8.07 12.56
N SER A 214 -4.55 7.34 13.29
CA SER A 214 -4.05 7.79 14.61
C SER A 214 -3.32 9.13 14.56
N ILE A 215 -2.74 9.48 13.41
CA ILE A 215 -2.05 10.76 13.22
C ILE A 215 -2.99 11.94 13.46
N SER A 216 -4.24 11.82 13.06
CA SER A 216 -5.25 12.87 13.30
C SER A 216 -5.53 13.09 14.80
N PHE A 217 -5.28 12.08 15.64
CA PHE A 217 -5.40 12.10 17.10
C PHE A 217 -4.06 12.40 17.83
N GLY A 218 -3.04 12.86 17.10
CA GLY A 218 -1.70 13.05 17.68
C GLY A 218 -0.92 11.74 17.92
N GLY A 219 -1.48 10.58 17.53
CA GLY A 219 -0.85 9.28 17.64
C GLY A 219 0.13 8.99 16.50
N SER A 220 1.03 8.03 16.72
CA SER A 220 1.97 7.59 15.68
C SER A 220 2.45 6.15 15.86
N PHE A 221 2.11 5.49 16.96
CA PHE A 221 2.59 4.18 17.40
C PHE A 221 4.12 4.09 17.55
N PHE A 222 4.86 4.60 16.58
CA PHE A 222 6.32 4.58 16.59
C PHE A 222 6.89 5.87 17.14
N ARG A 223 7.84 5.73 18.05
CA ARG A 223 8.64 6.83 18.60
C ARG A 223 10.10 6.57 18.32
N ARG A 224 10.87 7.60 18.26
CA ARG A 224 12.32 7.53 18.13
C ARG A 224 12.95 8.24 19.30
N ASP A 225 13.81 7.55 20.02
CA ASP A 225 14.56 8.10 21.14
C ASP A 225 15.67 9.05 20.70
N ASP A 226 16.26 9.79 21.61
CA ASP A 226 17.35 10.73 21.36
C ASP A 226 18.61 10.01 20.82
N ASP A 227 18.81 8.74 21.14
CA ASP A 227 19.88 7.88 20.62
C ASP A 227 19.55 7.26 19.26
N GLY A 228 18.39 7.58 18.72
CA GLY A 228 17.93 7.13 17.41
C GLY A 228 17.25 5.76 17.37
N GLN A 229 17.05 5.12 18.53
CA GLN A 229 16.35 3.85 18.62
C GLN A 229 14.85 4.03 18.41
N PHE A 230 14.22 3.05 17.75
CA PHE A 230 12.77 3.02 17.59
C PHE A 230 12.13 2.13 18.66
N HIS A 231 11.02 2.61 19.19
CA HIS A 231 10.14 1.82 20.03
C HIS A 231 8.67 2.08 19.68
N VAL A 232 7.79 1.16 20.10
CA VAL A 232 6.33 1.32 19.97
C VAL A 232 5.77 1.76 21.31
N GLU A 233 4.96 2.82 21.25
CA GLU A 233 4.19 3.34 22.37
C GLU A 233 2.73 3.51 21.91
N VAL A 234 1.79 3.08 22.75
CA VAL A 234 0.35 3.29 22.56
C VAL A 234 -0.10 4.42 23.48
N GLY A 235 0.11 5.65 23.02
CA GLY A 235 -0.19 6.87 23.75
C GLY A 235 -1.68 7.23 23.79
N GLU A 236 -1.97 8.47 24.17
CA GLU A 236 -3.35 8.94 24.32
C GLU A 236 -4.11 8.94 22.99
N GLY A 237 -3.51 9.47 21.91
CA GLY A 237 -4.16 9.53 20.59
C GLY A 237 -4.46 8.16 20.00
N GLU A 238 -3.54 7.19 20.15
CA GLU A 238 -3.77 5.81 19.74
C GLU A 238 -4.93 5.17 20.53
N ARG A 239 -4.94 5.37 21.84
CA ARG A 239 -6.00 4.83 22.72
C ARG A 239 -7.35 5.46 22.42
N GLU A 240 -7.39 6.76 22.12
CA GLU A 240 -8.62 7.47 21.76
C GLU A 240 -9.21 6.88 20.47
N LEU A 241 -8.42 6.75 19.40
CA LEU A 241 -8.88 6.15 18.15
C LEU A 241 -9.34 4.68 18.34
N LEU A 242 -8.54 3.87 19.03
CA LEU A 242 -8.88 2.48 19.27
C LEU A 242 -10.16 2.35 20.10
N GLY A 243 -10.30 3.17 21.14
CA GLY A 243 -11.50 3.25 21.97
C GLY A 243 -12.72 3.69 21.19
N LEU A 244 -12.59 4.70 20.31
CA LEU A 244 -13.65 5.16 19.45
C LEU A 244 -14.19 4.04 18.54
N ILE A 245 -13.30 3.34 17.83
CA ILE A 245 -13.69 2.22 16.95
C ILE A 245 -14.38 1.11 17.76
N ASN A 246 -13.80 0.75 18.92
CA ASN A 246 -14.35 -0.30 19.79
C ASN A 246 -15.73 0.07 20.33
N ASN A 247 -15.93 1.31 20.75
CA ASN A 247 -17.23 1.78 21.25
C ASN A 247 -18.29 1.76 20.14
N MET A 248 -17.97 2.18 18.92
CA MET A 248 -18.88 2.10 17.79
C MET A 248 -19.25 0.65 17.43
N LEU A 249 -18.31 -0.31 17.61
CA LEU A 249 -18.55 -1.73 17.35
C LEU A 249 -19.43 -2.38 18.41
N HIS A 250 -19.14 -2.16 19.69
CA HIS A 250 -19.66 -2.99 20.79
C HIS A 250 -20.66 -2.28 21.68
N GLU A 251 -20.42 -1.02 22.04
CA GLU A 251 -21.26 -0.25 22.95
C GLU A 251 -22.42 0.44 22.23
N GLU A 252 -22.06 1.24 21.23
CA GLU A 252 -23.03 2.02 20.43
C GLU A 252 -23.73 1.16 19.37
N ARG A 253 -23.06 0.11 18.90
CA ARG A 253 -23.50 -0.78 17.81
C ARG A 253 -23.88 -0.01 16.55
N THR A 254 -23.13 1.04 16.25
CA THR A 254 -23.31 1.88 15.07
C THR A 254 -22.41 1.48 13.92
N MET A 255 -21.39 0.68 14.21
CA MET A 255 -20.46 0.10 13.23
C MET A 255 -20.67 -1.42 13.14
N THR A 256 -20.77 -1.93 11.89
CA THR A 256 -20.99 -3.36 11.66
C THR A 256 -19.77 -4.20 12.09
N PRO A 257 -19.95 -5.28 12.87
CA PRO A 257 -18.87 -6.19 13.22
C PRO A 257 -18.37 -7.04 12.04
N SER A 258 -19.11 -7.06 10.91
CA SER A 258 -18.73 -7.84 9.73
C SER A 258 -17.36 -7.43 9.14
N GLY A 259 -16.90 -6.22 9.44
CA GLY A 259 -15.61 -5.70 8.98
C GLY A 259 -14.40 -6.27 9.69
N ILE A 260 -14.55 -6.87 10.88
CA ILE A 260 -13.43 -7.41 11.68
C ILE A 260 -12.66 -8.47 10.90
N GLY A 261 -13.35 -9.34 10.16
CA GLY A 261 -12.74 -10.41 9.36
C GLY A 261 -12.54 -10.05 7.87
N LYS A 262 -12.85 -8.83 7.43
CA LYS A 262 -12.84 -8.42 6.02
C LYS A 262 -11.85 -7.30 5.75
N THR A 263 -11.28 -7.29 4.53
CA THR A 263 -10.50 -6.16 4.00
C THR A 263 -11.43 -5.04 3.55
N GLY A 264 -10.89 -3.83 3.33
CA GLY A 264 -11.67 -2.72 2.80
C GLY A 264 -12.41 -3.05 1.49
N SER A 265 -11.73 -3.71 0.53
CA SER A 265 -12.36 -4.15 -0.73
C SER A 265 -13.54 -5.09 -0.51
N ALA A 266 -13.41 -6.03 0.43
CA ALA A 266 -14.46 -6.98 0.75
C ALA A 266 -15.67 -6.36 1.46
N MET A 267 -15.55 -5.09 1.88
CA MET A 267 -16.66 -4.33 2.47
C MET A 267 -17.51 -3.59 1.41
N ILE A 268 -16.98 -3.30 0.22
CA ILE A 268 -17.71 -2.51 -0.80
C ILE A 268 -19.10 -3.07 -1.15
N PRO A 269 -19.31 -4.39 -1.31
CA PRO A 269 -20.65 -4.93 -1.58
C PRO A 269 -21.69 -4.59 -0.52
N GLY A 270 -21.32 -4.56 0.76
CA GLY A 270 -22.25 -4.20 1.83
C GLY A 270 -22.68 -2.72 1.79
N LEU A 271 -21.79 -1.81 1.35
CA LEU A 271 -22.16 -0.41 1.10
C LEU A 271 -23.20 -0.31 -0.03
N ILE A 272 -22.98 -1.06 -1.11
CA ILE A 272 -23.89 -1.13 -2.26
C ILE A 272 -25.26 -1.70 -1.85
N ASN A 273 -25.27 -2.76 -1.04
CA ASN A 273 -26.49 -3.40 -0.56
C ASN A 273 -27.26 -2.57 0.49
N GLY A 274 -26.63 -1.52 1.05
CA GLY A 274 -27.20 -0.73 2.12
C GLY A 274 -27.12 -1.39 3.50
N ASP A 275 -26.22 -2.40 3.67
CA ASP A 275 -25.95 -3.01 4.98
C ASP A 275 -25.39 -1.98 5.96
N TYR A 276 -24.77 -0.94 5.42
CA TYR A 276 -24.26 0.24 6.16
C TYR A 276 -24.19 1.47 5.25
N ALA A 277 -24.27 2.63 5.89
CA ALA A 277 -24.34 3.91 5.19
C ALA A 277 -22.98 4.50 4.84
N MET A 278 -21.94 4.21 5.63
CA MET A 278 -20.57 4.75 5.46
C MET A 278 -19.52 3.63 5.55
N LEU A 279 -18.51 3.70 4.68
CA LEU A 279 -17.29 2.89 4.76
C LEU A 279 -16.10 3.81 5.02
N ILE A 280 -15.56 3.74 6.24
CA ILE A 280 -14.60 4.70 6.78
C ILE A 280 -13.16 4.20 6.59
N GLY A 281 -12.23 5.13 6.27
CA GLY A 281 -10.80 4.85 6.24
C GLY A 281 -10.39 3.89 5.11
N ILE A 282 -11.10 3.93 3.99
CA ILE A 282 -10.75 3.17 2.80
C ILE A 282 -9.89 4.03 1.86
N GLY A 283 -8.97 3.40 1.14
CA GLY A 283 -8.14 4.09 0.15
C GLY A 283 -8.97 4.63 -1.02
N SER A 284 -8.54 5.76 -1.55
CA SER A 284 -9.22 6.48 -2.65
C SER A 284 -9.44 5.64 -3.91
N TRP A 285 -8.61 4.61 -4.14
CA TRP A 285 -8.74 3.63 -5.24
C TRP A 285 -10.08 2.87 -5.22
N ALA A 286 -10.73 2.74 -4.06
CA ALA A 286 -11.98 1.99 -3.93
C ALA A 286 -13.16 2.62 -4.68
N ARG A 287 -13.07 3.91 -5.03
CA ARG A 287 -14.03 4.63 -5.85
C ARG A 287 -14.20 3.99 -7.23
N GLN A 288 -13.11 3.43 -7.79
CA GLN A 288 -13.17 2.72 -9.07
C GLN A 288 -14.09 1.50 -8.99
N GLN A 289 -13.99 0.71 -7.91
CA GLN A 289 -14.85 -0.47 -7.75
C GLN A 289 -16.34 -0.09 -7.66
N LEU A 290 -16.65 1.04 -7.03
CA LEU A 290 -18.03 1.56 -7.03
C LEU A 290 -18.45 2.02 -8.44
N ALA A 291 -17.61 2.75 -9.14
CA ALA A 291 -17.92 3.22 -10.48
C ALA A 291 -18.12 2.08 -11.50
N GLU A 292 -17.37 0.98 -11.36
CA GLU A 292 -17.42 -0.16 -12.28
C GLU A 292 -18.51 -1.18 -11.93
N HIS A 293 -18.78 -1.39 -10.64
CA HIS A 293 -19.58 -2.53 -10.18
C HIS A 293 -20.89 -2.16 -9.49
N ALA A 294 -21.08 -0.88 -9.16
CA ALA A 294 -22.35 -0.45 -8.56
C ALA A 294 -23.51 -0.63 -9.57
N PRO A 295 -24.66 -1.16 -9.14
CA PRO A 295 -25.82 -1.32 -10.00
C PRO A 295 -26.36 0.06 -10.44
N ALA A 296 -27.01 0.08 -11.59
CA ALA A 296 -27.67 1.29 -12.08
C ALA A 296 -28.67 1.83 -11.03
N GLY A 297 -28.55 3.11 -10.71
CA GLY A 297 -29.38 3.77 -9.69
C GLY A 297 -28.81 3.76 -8.27
N PHE A 298 -27.67 3.09 -8.02
CA PHE A 298 -26.98 3.25 -6.75
C PHE A 298 -26.22 4.59 -6.72
N GLU A 299 -26.61 5.46 -5.81
CA GLU A 299 -25.99 6.76 -5.64
C GLU A 299 -25.01 6.74 -4.47
N TRP A 300 -23.75 7.03 -4.75
CA TRP A 300 -22.67 7.09 -3.77
C TRP A 300 -21.90 8.40 -3.84
N GLY A 301 -21.12 8.66 -2.82
CA GLY A 301 -20.25 9.82 -2.78
C GLY A 301 -19.03 9.58 -1.91
N VAL A 302 -18.18 10.61 -1.85
CA VAL A 302 -16.94 10.64 -1.08
C VAL A 302 -17.03 11.76 -0.07
N LEU A 303 -16.67 11.49 1.18
CA LEU A 303 -16.53 12.49 2.23
C LEU A 303 -15.04 12.61 2.60
N PRO A 304 -14.58 13.79 2.98
CA PRO A 304 -13.28 13.95 3.61
C PRO A 304 -13.25 13.14 4.92
N LEU A 305 -12.06 12.72 5.31
CA LEU A 305 -11.87 12.14 6.65
C LEU A 305 -12.27 13.16 7.72
N PRO A 306 -12.89 12.70 8.82
CA PRO A 306 -13.14 13.56 9.96
C PRO A 306 -11.83 14.07 10.58
N GLU A 307 -11.90 15.22 11.22
CA GLU A 307 -10.80 15.76 12.03
C GLU A 307 -10.93 15.37 13.52
N ALA A 308 -9.79 15.13 14.16
CA ALA A 308 -9.65 15.05 15.61
C ALA A 308 -8.88 16.29 16.11
N GLU A 309 -7.63 16.15 16.56
CA GLU A 309 -6.75 17.31 16.79
C GLU A 309 -6.34 17.98 15.48
N THR A 310 -6.23 17.19 14.42
CA THR A 310 -5.94 17.64 13.05
C THR A 310 -6.71 16.80 12.05
N GLN A 311 -6.70 17.19 10.78
CA GLN A 311 -7.20 16.37 9.68
C GLN A 311 -6.08 15.53 9.02
N ARG A 312 -4.90 15.46 9.62
CA ARG A 312 -3.74 14.78 9.03
C ARG A 312 -3.90 13.26 9.04
N THR A 313 -3.38 12.64 7.99
CA THR A 313 -3.32 11.17 7.83
C THR A 313 -1.97 10.78 7.26
N GLY A 314 -1.58 9.53 7.46
CA GLY A 314 -0.33 9.02 6.89
C GLY A 314 -0.41 8.91 5.37
N ILE A 315 0.72 9.15 4.71
CA ILE A 315 0.87 8.91 3.29
C ILE A 315 1.29 7.45 3.05
N ASN A 316 0.72 6.86 2.00
CA ASN A 316 1.24 5.64 1.39
C ASN A 316 1.44 5.91 -0.10
N THR A 317 2.68 5.75 -0.59
CA THR A 317 2.98 5.95 -2.01
C THR A 317 3.26 4.63 -2.71
N GLN A 318 2.82 4.56 -3.96
CA GLN A 318 3.26 3.54 -4.91
C GLN A 318 4.58 3.99 -5.53
N THR A 319 5.52 3.08 -5.64
CA THR A 319 6.89 3.40 -6.06
C THR A 319 7.39 2.46 -7.14
N LEU A 320 8.35 2.95 -7.93
CA LEU A 320 9.11 2.15 -8.87
C LEU A 320 10.56 2.10 -8.38
N SER A 321 11.08 0.91 -8.20
CA SER A 321 12.41 0.68 -7.61
C SER A 321 13.27 -0.21 -8.48
N ILE A 322 14.59 -0.09 -8.29
CA ILE A 322 15.61 -0.86 -9.01
C ILE A 322 16.40 -1.67 -7.97
N PRO A 323 16.50 -3.01 -8.11
CA PRO A 323 17.36 -3.80 -7.25
C PRO A 323 18.84 -3.40 -7.35
N SER A 324 19.57 -3.43 -6.23
CA SER A 324 21.00 -3.09 -6.20
C SER A 324 21.86 -4.00 -7.09
N ARG A 325 21.41 -5.22 -7.34
CA ARG A 325 22.08 -6.21 -8.22
C ARG A 325 21.73 -6.06 -9.71
N SER A 326 20.85 -5.14 -10.09
CA SER A 326 20.57 -4.90 -11.51
C SER A 326 21.81 -4.33 -12.20
N THR A 327 22.22 -4.96 -13.28
CA THR A 327 23.36 -4.52 -14.13
C THR A 327 22.92 -3.44 -15.12
N ARG A 328 21.61 -3.18 -15.24
CA ARG A 328 20.99 -2.25 -16.21
C ARG A 328 20.34 -1.03 -15.56
N THR A 329 20.93 -0.54 -14.47
CA THR A 329 20.35 0.57 -13.67
C THR A 329 20.09 1.84 -14.49
N ALA A 330 20.92 2.15 -15.49
CA ALA A 330 20.74 3.35 -16.33
C ALA A 330 19.49 3.21 -17.24
N ASP A 331 19.35 2.08 -17.91
CA ASP A 331 18.18 1.79 -18.76
C ASP A 331 16.91 1.69 -17.95
N ALA A 332 16.97 1.03 -16.79
CA ALA A 332 15.88 0.91 -15.85
C ALA A 332 15.41 2.30 -15.35
N MET A 333 16.34 3.19 -15.02
CA MET A 333 16.01 4.55 -14.61
C MET A 333 15.38 5.37 -15.74
N ALA A 334 15.87 5.23 -16.98
CA ALA A 334 15.27 5.88 -18.14
C ALA A 334 13.82 5.41 -18.37
N PHE A 335 13.54 4.11 -18.19
CA PHE A 335 12.19 3.57 -18.25
C PHE A 335 11.33 4.09 -17.09
N ILE A 336 11.86 4.16 -15.87
CA ILE A 336 11.14 4.76 -14.73
C ILE A 336 10.78 6.21 -15.02
N GLU A 337 11.72 7.04 -15.50
CA GLU A 337 11.43 8.44 -15.85
C GLU A 337 10.35 8.57 -16.95
N PHE A 338 10.33 7.64 -17.89
CA PHE A 338 9.25 7.57 -18.87
C PHE A 338 7.89 7.21 -18.22
N MET A 339 7.86 6.19 -17.35
CA MET A 339 6.65 5.79 -16.60
C MET A 339 6.08 6.92 -15.75
N VAL A 340 6.97 7.75 -15.14
CA VAL A 340 6.59 8.86 -14.25
C VAL A 340 6.61 10.22 -14.96
N SER A 341 6.71 10.25 -16.31
CA SER A 341 6.50 11.50 -17.07
C SER A 341 5.10 12.05 -16.77
N ALA A 342 4.91 13.37 -16.92
CA ALA A 342 3.67 14.02 -16.52
C ALA A 342 2.42 13.37 -17.13
N ASP A 343 2.47 13.00 -18.42
CA ASP A 343 1.34 12.39 -19.10
C ASP A 343 1.11 10.94 -18.72
N ASN A 344 2.18 10.16 -18.54
CA ASN A 344 2.07 8.77 -18.10
C ASN A 344 1.67 8.68 -16.63
N MET A 345 2.15 9.58 -15.77
CA MET A 345 1.71 9.66 -14.37
C MET A 345 0.23 10.04 -14.29
N ALA A 346 -0.25 11.00 -15.10
CA ALA A 346 -1.67 11.33 -15.17
C ALA A 346 -2.51 10.12 -15.63
N ARG A 347 -2.03 9.37 -16.64
CA ARG A 347 -2.67 8.14 -17.11
C ARG A 347 -2.77 7.10 -16.00
N ASN A 348 -1.67 6.83 -15.28
CA ASN A 348 -1.63 5.90 -14.16
C ASN A 348 -2.56 6.34 -13.03
N ALA A 349 -2.52 7.61 -12.65
CA ALA A 349 -3.33 8.17 -11.56
C ALA A 349 -4.85 8.00 -11.82
N ARG A 350 -5.29 8.30 -13.06
CA ARG A 350 -6.68 8.07 -13.44
C ARG A 350 -7.06 6.60 -13.47
N ALA A 351 -6.16 5.76 -13.99
CA ALA A 351 -6.42 4.33 -14.13
C ALA A 351 -6.46 3.60 -12.78
N ASP A 352 -5.69 4.03 -11.80
CA ASP A 352 -5.69 3.49 -10.42
C ASP A 352 -6.61 4.25 -9.46
N TRP A 353 -7.20 5.36 -9.91
CA TRP A 353 -8.02 6.25 -9.07
C TRP A 353 -7.30 6.74 -7.80
N MET A 354 -5.98 6.92 -7.94
CA MET A 354 -5.08 7.46 -6.94
C MET A 354 -4.56 8.83 -7.36
N LEU A 355 -3.94 9.57 -6.45
CA LEU A 355 -3.38 10.86 -6.77
C LEU A 355 -1.98 10.72 -7.37
N PRO A 356 -1.64 11.56 -8.38
CA PRO A 356 -0.27 11.66 -8.87
C PRO A 356 0.62 12.33 -7.83
N THR A 357 1.90 11.97 -7.79
CA THR A 357 2.86 12.60 -6.87
C THR A 357 3.50 13.87 -7.43
N ARG A 358 3.38 14.15 -8.73
CA ARG A 358 3.89 15.38 -9.37
C ARG A 358 2.88 16.52 -9.19
N ARG A 359 3.35 17.66 -8.68
CA ARG A 359 2.54 18.88 -8.49
C ARG A 359 1.88 19.32 -9.79
N SER A 360 2.66 19.41 -10.87
CA SER A 360 2.15 19.82 -12.19
C SER A 360 1.07 18.91 -12.77
N VAL A 361 1.00 17.67 -12.31
CA VAL A 361 -0.05 16.71 -12.70
C VAL A 361 -1.25 16.81 -11.77
N LEU A 362 -1.01 16.93 -10.45
CA LEU A 362 -2.08 17.06 -9.45
C LEU A 362 -2.95 18.31 -9.68
N GLU A 363 -2.34 19.40 -10.19
CA GLU A 363 -3.02 20.65 -10.50
C GLU A 363 -3.84 20.61 -11.82
N ARG A 364 -3.84 19.48 -12.55
CA ARG A 364 -4.62 19.36 -13.78
C ARG A 364 -6.12 19.30 -13.49
N PRO A 365 -6.96 19.90 -14.37
CA PRO A 365 -8.43 19.94 -14.17
C PRO A 365 -9.07 18.56 -13.96
N GLU A 366 -8.47 17.51 -14.51
CA GLU A 366 -8.94 16.13 -14.41
C GLU A 366 -8.89 15.55 -12.99
N PHE A 367 -8.19 16.21 -12.06
CA PHE A 367 -8.10 15.83 -10.64
C PHE A 367 -8.86 16.79 -9.71
N ALA A 368 -9.47 17.85 -10.25
CA ALA A 368 -10.11 18.92 -9.46
C ALA A 368 -11.64 18.95 -9.57
N HIS A 369 -12.27 18.01 -10.29
CA HIS A 369 -13.73 18.01 -10.47
C HIS A 369 -14.46 17.14 -9.46
N GLY A 370 -15.75 17.47 -9.17
CA GLY A 370 -16.54 16.76 -8.15
C GLY A 370 -17.09 15.40 -8.59
N GLU A 371 -16.95 15.02 -9.87
CA GLU A 371 -17.37 13.70 -10.33
C GLU A 371 -16.54 12.61 -9.66
N ASN A 372 -17.22 11.61 -9.11
CA ASN A 372 -16.60 10.50 -8.39
C ASN A 372 -15.69 10.95 -7.22
N GLY A 373 -15.87 12.19 -6.71
CA GLY A 373 -15.15 12.71 -5.55
C GLY A 373 -13.66 13.00 -5.78
N TRP A 374 -13.25 13.32 -7.01
CA TRP A 374 -11.87 13.74 -7.27
C TRP A 374 -11.47 15.00 -6.50
N ASP A 375 -12.39 15.97 -6.38
CA ASP A 375 -12.22 17.18 -5.59
C ASP A 375 -11.88 16.87 -4.11
N VAL A 376 -12.64 15.96 -3.49
CA VAL A 376 -12.41 15.55 -2.10
C VAL A 376 -11.07 14.84 -1.93
N VAL A 377 -10.75 13.92 -2.85
CA VAL A 377 -9.50 13.15 -2.79
C VAL A 377 -8.29 14.04 -3.00
N THR A 378 -8.39 15.00 -3.95
CA THR A 378 -7.29 15.94 -4.25
C THR A 378 -7.07 16.91 -3.09
N ALA A 379 -8.14 17.42 -2.48
CA ALA A 379 -8.01 18.23 -1.26
C ALA A 379 -7.37 17.45 -0.10
N GLY A 380 -7.60 16.14 -0.03
CA GLY A 380 -6.94 15.26 0.93
C GLY A 380 -5.41 15.24 0.81
N ALA A 381 -4.83 15.61 -0.35
CA ALA A 381 -3.39 15.68 -0.53
C ALA A 381 -2.69 16.71 0.37
N ASP A 382 -3.40 17.77 0.77
CA ASP A 382 -2.86 18.80 1.66
C ASP A 382 -2.77 18.33 3.13
N HIS A 383 -3.43 17.22 3.44
CA HIS A 383 -3.52 16.66 4.79
C HIS A 383 -2.66 15.42 4.99
N VAL A 384 -1.95 14.92 3.96
CA VAL A 384 -1.07 13.77 4.12
C VAL A 384 0.26 14.16 4.76
N THR A 385 0.81 13.26 5.56
CA THR A 385 2.12 13.41 6.17
C THR A 385 2.84 12.07 6.21
N THR A 386 4.16 12.08 6.36
CA THR A 386 4.91 10.84 6.56
C THR A 386 4.63 10.28 7.94
N GLY A 387 4.26 9.01 7.99
CA GLY A 387 4.13 8.29 9.26
C GLY A 387 5.51 7.92 9.81
N PRO A 388 5.71 7.97 11.13
CA PRO A 388 6.99 7.65 11.75
C PRO A 388 7.43 6.18 11.56
N TRP A 389 6.53 5.30 11.18
CA TRP A 389 6.84 3.92 10.80
C TRP A 389 7.64 3.79 9.50
N LEU A 390 7.59 4.83 8.65
CA LEU A 390 8.41 4.85 7.45
C LEU A 390 9.89 4.94 7.85
N GLY A 391 10.65 3.95 7.44
CA GLY A 391 12.04 3.82 7.84
C GLY A 391 12.27 3.09 9.18
N THR A 392 11.23 2.59 9.83
CA THR A 392 11.41 1.77 11.02
C THR A 392 11.75 0.33 10.63
N PRO A 393 12.87 -0.20 11.11
CA PRO A 393 13.30 -1.58 10.88
C PRO A 393 12.28 -2.60 11.36
N GLY A 394 12.01 -3.60 10.51
CA GLY A 394 11.08 -4.66 10.87
C GLY A 394 9.62 -4.25 10.89
N TYR A 395 9.28 -3.06 10.37
CA TYR A 395 7.90 -2.58 10.29
C TYR A 395 6.96 -3.61 9.63
N VAL A 396 7.39 -4.22 8.52
CA VAL A 396 6.56 -5.21 7.81
C VAL A 396 6.31 -6.44 8.68
N GLU A 397 7.34 -6.96 9.36
CA GLU A 397 7.20 -8.08 10.29
C GLU A 397 6.30 -7.70 11.47
N TRP A 398 6.51 -6.53 12.05
CA TRP A 398 5.68 -5.99 13.11
C TRP A 398 4.20 -5.91 12.69
N LYS A 399 3.92 -5.31 11.54
CA LYS A 399 2.55 -5.17 11.01
C LYS A 399 1.85 -6.52 10.88
N MET A 400 2.55 -7.50 10.29
CA MET A 400 1.96 -8.80 9.96
C MET A 400 1.85 -9.74 11.15
N ARG A 401 2.85 -9.74 12.05
CA ARG A 401 2.96 -10.74 13.11
C ARG A 401 2.54 -10.26 14.50
N VAL A 402 2.53 -8.95 14.70
CA VAL A 402 2.17 -8.35 16.00
C VAL A 402 0.91 -7.52 15.88
N ALA A 403 0.95 -6.42 15.13
CA ALA A 403 -0.14 -5.45 15.16
C ALA A 403 -1.47 -6.00 14.63
N ASN A 404 -1.48 -6.62 13.44
CA ASN A 404 -2.72 -7.16 12.88
C ASN A 404 -3.37 -8.24 13.76
N PRO A 405 -2.65 -9.26 14.31
CA PRO A 405 -3.24 -10.24 15.22
C PRO A 405 -3.83 -9.63 16.50
N ILE A 406 -3.08 -8.74 17.17
CA ILE A 406 -3.54 -8.11 18.41
C ILE A 406 -4.77 -7.23 18.16
N LEU A 407 -4.76 -6.41 17.12
CA LEU A 407 -5.90 -5.57 16.74
C LEU A 407 -7.12 -6.42 16.35
N GLN A 408 -6.92 -7.57 15.70
CA GLN A 408 -8.01 -8.52 15.42
C GLN A 408 -8.65 -9.06 16.69
N GLU A 409 -7.86 -9.44 17.69
CA GLU A 409 -8.38 -9.90 18.99
C GLU A 409 -9.12 -8.78 19.72
N PHE A 410 -8.56 -7.57 19.70
CA PHE A 410 -9.15 -6.40 20.32
C PHE A 410 -10.50 -6.00 19.67
N PHE A 411 -10.53 -5.83 18.35
CA PHE A 411 -11.77 -5.48 17.65
C PHE A 411 -12.83 -6.60 17.69
N ALA A 412 -12.41 -7.85 17.89
CA ALA A 412 -13.34 -8.96 18.16
C ALA A 412 -13.86 -8.98 19.60
N GLY A 413 -13.47 -8.03 20.46
CA GLY A 413 -13.89 -7.96 21.86
C GLY A 413 -13.31 -9.07 22.74
N ARG A 414 -12.22 -9.73 22.30
CA ARG A 414 -11.60 -10.84 23.03
C ARG A 414 -10.65 -10.37 24.12
N ILE A 415 -10.05 -9.21 23.94
CA ILE A 415 -9.14 -8.56 24.90
C ILE A 415 -9.56 -7.10 25.09
N PRO A 416 -9.41 -6.53 26.28
CA PRO A 416 -9.68 -5.13 26.54
C PRO A 416 -8.60 -4.22 25.97
N LEU A 417 -8.89 -2.91 25.80
CA LEU A 417 -7.95 -1.91 25.28
C LEU A 417 -6.62 -1.87 26.06
N ALA A 418 -6.68 -1.99 27.37
CA ALA A 418 -5.46 -1.96 28.21
C ALA A 418 -4.51 -3.11 27.86
N GLU A 419 -5.04 -4.33 27.71
CA GLU A 419 -4.26 -5.50 27.32
C GLU A 419 -3.75 -5.40 25.87
N ALA A 420 -4.60 -4.93 24.94
CA ALA A 420 -4.20 -4.72 23.56
C ALA A 420 -3.03 -3.72 23.47
N ALA A 421 -3.09 -2.62 24.22
CA ALA A 421 -2.03 -1.61 24.27
C ALA A 421 -0.74 -2.18 24.85
N GLU A 422 -0.80 -2.87 26.00
CA GLU A 422 0.35 -3.51 26.64
C GLU A 422 1.04 -4.53 25.72
N ARG A 423 0.24 -5.37 25.05
CA ARG A 423 0.76 -6.35 24.11
C ARG A 423 1.35 -5.70 22.87
N LEU A 424 0.69 -4.67 22.31
CA LEU A 424 1.23 -3.90 21.19
C LEU A 424 2.59 -3.30 21.54
N GLU A 425 2.77 -2.73 22.73
CA GLU A 425 4.06 -2.20 23.17
C GLU A 425 5.10 -3.30 23.38
N THR A 426 4.77 -4.33 24.18
CA THR A 426 5.73 -5.36 24.61
C THR A 426 6.19 -6.23 23.45
N GLU A 427 5.24 -6.80 22.68
CA GLU A 427 5.56 -7.70 21.56
C GLU A 427 6.24 -6.94 20.41
N SER A 428 5.85 -5.66 20.17
CA SER A 428 6.48 -4.80 19.19
C SER A 428 7.92 -4.48 19.53
N ASN A 429 8.18 -4.06 20.75
CA ASN A 429 9.52 -3.68 21.18
C ASN A 429 10.48 -4.88 21.17
N TRP A 430 9.97 -6.09 21.40
CA TRP A 430 10.75 -7.31 21.22
C TRP A 430 11.12 -7.55 19.72
N VAL A 431 10.21 -7.30 18.79
CA VAL A 431 10.52 -7.40 17.35
C VAL A 431 11.56 -6.35 16.95
N LEU A 432 11.36 -5.08 17.33
CA LEU A 432 12.27 -3.99 16.99
C LEU A 432 13.67 -4.20 17.54
N ALA A 433 13.79 -4.64 18.81
CA ALA A 433 15.08 -4.91 19.44
C ALA A 433 15.91 -5.96 18.68
N ARG A 434 15.28 -6.96 18.05
CA ARG A 434 16.00 -7.95 17.24
C ARG A 434 16.66 -7.34 16.00
N TYR A 435 16.01 -6.37 15.35
CA TYR A 435 16.56 -5.65 14.22
C TYR A 435 17.70 -4.73 14.66
N GLN A 436 17.54 -4.02 15.77
CA GLN A 436 18.55 -3.13 16.35
C GLN A 436 19.82 -3.92 16.79
N MET A 437 19.68 -5.09 17.43
CA MET A 437 20.80 -5.93 17.84
C MET A 437 21.61 -6.51 16.66
N ARG A 438 21.04 -6.64 15.49
CA ARG A 438 21.75 -7.14 14.31
C ARG A 438 22.69 -6.12 13.69
N GLY A 439 22.81 -4.93 14.29
CA GLY A 439 23.70 -3.89 13.82
C GLY A 439 23.35 -3.36 12.44
N GLU A 440 22.08 -3.48 12.06
CA GLU A 440 21.53 -2.81 10.90
C GLU A 440 21.55 -1.33 11.22
N GLN A 441 22.69 -0.69 10.95
CA GLN A 441 22.88 0.76 11.11
C GLN A 441 22.03 1.46 10.05
N TRP A 442 21.16 2.28 10.52
CA TRP A 442 20.14 3.01 9.75
C TRP A 442 20.62 4.40 9.37
#